data_4351d3a5a6fd1c8c092decec0cae8a5f
#
_entry.id   4351d3a5a6fd1c8c092decec0cae8a5f
#
_cell.length_a   1.000
_cell.length_b   1.000
_cell.length_c   1.000
_cell.angle_alpha   90.00
_cell.angle_beta   90.00
_cell.angle_gamma   90.00
#
_symmetry.space_group_name_H-M   'P 1'
#
loop_
_entity.id
_entity.type
_entity.pdbx_description
1 polymer ?
#
loop_
_entity_poly.entity_id
_entity_poly.type
_entity_poly.pdbx_seq_one_letter_code
_entity_poly.pdbx_strand_id
1 'polypeptide(L)'
;DVTAGLLLTGLAVVPGSRWRLYLTPPDGDVLYLAEEFDAVFEQYAVTVYPGGAPCATLHLAAMPGGHFVRGFSGRLFIAAGDTLWFSEPLRPHLTAPRHNFIRFVGQIRFVEFVAGGAYVGDDRGVWWLAGTDPTQYIQQQASDAVAVARSSVLVPMHRLGVLDSRAAADCAVWLSADGYMVGAPGGQVTAL
;
A
#
# COMPACT_ATOMS: atom_id res chain seq x y z
N ASP A 1 4.79 40.17 27.13
CA ASP A 1 4.73 38.73 26.82
C ASP A 1 3.30 38.37 26.47
N VAL A 2 2.98 38.33 25.18
CA VAL A 2 1.67 37.87 24.71
C VAL A 2 1.75 36.36 24.63
N THR A 3 1.23 35.68 25.63
CA THR A 3 1.00 34.25 25.57
C THR A 3 -0.21 34.04 24.65
N ALA A 4 0.03 33.96 23.34
CA ALA A 4 -1.01 33.64 22.37
C ALA A 4 -1.39 32.17 22.55
N GLY A 5 -2.48 31.93 23.25
CA GLY A 5 -3.08 30.59 23.35
C GLY A 5 -3.81 30.25 22.04
N LEU A 6 -3.78 28.98 21.66
CA LEU A 6 -4.59 28.44 20.56
C LEU A 6 -5.87 27.85 21.15
N LEU A 7 -7.04 28.30 20.71
CA LEU A 7 -8.32 27.70 21.08
C LEU A 7 -8.77 26.74 19.95
N LEU A 8 -8.84 25.46 20.28
CA LEU A 8 -9.43 24.44 19.42
C LEU A 8 -10.93 24.36 19.67
N THR A 9 -11.74 24.34 18.62
CA THR A 9 -13.21 24.24 18.70
C THR A 9 -13.73 23.15 17.77
N GLY A 10 -14.92 22.63 18.06
CA GLY A 10 -15.54 21.59 17.22
C GLY A 10 -14.86 20.22 17.34
N LEU A 11 -14.22 19.94 18.45
CA LEU A 11 -13.62 18.64 18.71
C LEU A 11 -14.73 17.59 18.92
N ALA A 12 -14.58 16.42 18.28
CA ALA A 12 -15.50 15.32 18.50
C ALA A 12 -15.29 14.72 19.90
N VAL A 13 -16.36 14.59 20.66
CA VAL A 13 -16.33 13.89 21.95
C VAL A 13 -16.37 12.39 21.69
N VAL A 14 -15.30 11.68 22.08
CA VAL A 14 -15.17 10.21 21.89
C VAL A 14 -14.80 9.59 23.25
N PRO A 15 -15.78 9.09 24.02
CA PRO A 15 -15.52 8.53 25.35
C PRO A 15 -14.46 7.44 25.34
N GLY A 16 -13.53 7.50 26.29
CA GLY A 16 -12.42 6.54 26.42
C GLY A 16 -11.28 6.72 25.42
N SER A 17 -11.33 7.78 24.61
CA SER A 17 -10.27 8.14 23.67
C SER A 17 -9.51 9.38 24.14
N ARG A 18 -8.36 9.62 23.53
CA ARG A 18 -7.52 10.79 23.81
C ARG A 18 -7.18 11.50 22.51
N TRP A 19 -7.12 12.84 22.55
CA TRP A 19 -6.58 13.68 21.51
C TRP A 19 -5.08 13.84 21.69
N ARG A 20 -4.34 13.81 20.58
CA ARG A 20 -2.93 14.22 20.52
C ARG A 20 -2.82 15.43 19.65
N LEU A 21 -2.36 16.51 20.22
CA LEU A 21 -2.11 17.74 19.50
C LEU A 21 -0.66 17.80 19.08
N TYR A 22 -0.46 18.00 17.80
CA TYR A 22 0.86 18.23 17.23
C TYR A 22 0.92 19.64 16.65
N LEU A 23 1.98 20.34 16.95
CA LEU A 23 2.24 21.70 16.48
C LEU A 23 3.63 21.78 15.83
N THR A 24 3.81 22.72 14.90
CA THR A 24 5.13 23.10 14.41
C THR A 24 5.72 24.18 15.30
N PRO A 25 7.04 24.21 15.50
CA PRO A 25 7.72 25.42 15.97
C PRO A 25 7.49 26.58 14.98
N PRO A 26 7.68 27.83 15.39
CA PRO A 26 7.71 28.94 14.46
C PRO A 26 8.67 28.66 13.30
N ASP A 27 8.22 28.89 12.06
CA ASP A 27 8.97 28.65 10.82
C ASP A 27 9.41 27.20 10.59
N GLY A 28 8.86 26.23 11.35
CA GLY A 28 9.15 24.80 11.21
C GLY A 28 8.14 24.08 10.34
N ASP A 29 8.57 22.96 9.75
CA ASP A 29 7.76 22.06 8.88
C ASP A 29 7.47 20.70 9.54
N VAL A 30 8.13 20.40 10.67
CA VAL A 30 7.93 19.16 11.43
C VAL A 30 6.94 19.38 12.56
N LEU A 31 5.95 18.50 12.66
CA LEU A 31 4.98 18.50 13.75
C LEU A 31 5.53 17.72 14.95
N TYR A 32 5.56 18.36 16.10
CA TYR A 32 5.95 17.76 17.38
C TYR A 32 4.76 17.67 18.32
N LEU A 33 4.70 16.62 19.14
CA LEU A 33 3.68 16.48 20.17
C LEU A 33 3.76 17.66 21.13
N ALA A 34 2.69 18.43 21.19
CA ALA A 34 2.54 19.53 22.15
C ALA A 34 1.86 19.03 23.41
N GLU A 35 0.73 18.31 23.24
CA GLU A 35 -0.09 17.89 24.37
C GLU A 35 -0.92 16.65 24.02
N GLU A 36 -1.30 15.88 25.07
CA GLU A 36 -2.25 14.79 24.99
C GLU A 36 -3.34 15.00 26.07
N PHE A 37 -4.62 15.01 25.66
CA PHE A 37 -5.74 15.24 26.55
C PHE A 37 -6.95 14.33 26.24
N ASP A 38 -7.83 14.14 27.20
CA ASP A 38 -8.99 13.26 27.03
C ASP A 38 -9.99 13.84 26.02
N ALA A 39 -10.57 12.99 25.18
CA ALA A 39 -11.51 13.38 24.12
C ALA A 39 -12.94 13.62 24.69
N VAL A 40 -13.02 14.38 25.78
CA VAL A 40 -14.27 14.73 26.46
C VAL A 40 -14.66 16.21 26.33
N PHE A 41 -13.80 16.99 25.68
CA PHE A 41 -13.99 18.44 25.51
C PHE A 41 -14.34 18.77 24.06
N GLU A 42 -15.39 19.58 23.87
CA GLU A 42 -15.71 20.14 22.53
C GLU A 42 -14.80 21.33 22.17
N GLN A 43 -14.21 21.95 23.19
CA GLN A 43 -13.26 23.06 23.06
C GLN A 43 -12.09 22.84 24.00
N TYR A 44 -10.89 23.19 23.57
CA TYR A 44 -9.68 23.05 24.37
C TYR A 44 -8.72 24.22 24.12
N ALA A 45 -8.27 24.86 25.20
CA ALA A 45 -7.30 25.94 25.12
C ALA A 45 -5.88 25.39 25.29
N VAL A 46 -5.05 25.60 24.29
CA VAL A 46 -3.66 25.12 24.26
C VAL A 46 -2.72 26.28 24.60
N THR A 47 -1.92 26.09 25.64
CA THR A 47 -0.93 27.09 26.10
C THR A 47 0.49 26.54 26.12
N VAL A 48 0.68 25.30 25.64
CA VAL A 48 1.98 24.61 25.67
C VAL A 48 2.73 24.78 24.34
N TYR A 49 4.05 24.72 24.43
CA TYR A 49 4.96 24.78 23.30
C TYR A 49 5.25 23.35 22.80
N PRO A 50 5.37 23.13 21.47
CA PRO A 50 5.71 21.81 20.95
C PRO A 50 7.14 21.44 21.36
N GLY A 51 7.31 20.32 22.06
CA GLY A 51 8.62 19.87 22.56
C GLY A 51 8.71 18.36 22.74
N GLY A 52 7.61 17.65 22.40
CA GLY A 52 7.55 16.18 22.46
C GLY A 52 8.12 15.48 21.25
N ALA A 53 7.76 14.20 21.08
CA ALA A 53 8.20 13.39 19.95
C ALA A 53 7.63 13.92 18.61
N PRO A 54 8.38 13.81 17.49
CA PRO A 54 7.85 14.16 16.16
C PRO A 54 6.67 13.26 15.79
N CYS A 55 5.74 13.81 15.00
CA CYS A 55 4.57 13.09 14.53
C CYS A 55 4.97 11.96 13.58
N ALA A 56 4.91 10.72 14.04
CA ALA A 56 5.29 9.55 13.25
C ALA A 56 4.29 9.20 12.12
N THR A 57 3.14 9.87 12.08
CA THR A 57 2.09 9.68 11.07
C THR A 57 1.87 10.91 10.19
N LEU A 58 2.80 11.86 10.24
CA LEU A 58 2.77 13.06 9.40
C LEU A 58 2.73 12.67 7.91
N HIS A 59 1.76 13.22 7.18
CA HIS A 59 1.48 12.91 5.77
C HIS A 59 1.06 11.47 5.47
N LEU A 60 0.79 10.66 6.50
CA LEU A 60 0.24 9.32 6.34
C LEU A 60 -1.27 9.32 6.50
N ALA A 61 -1.92 8.40 5.81
CA ALA A 61 -3.35 8.15 5.89
C ALA A 61 -3.62 6.66 6.11
N ALA A 62 -4.84 6.32 6.48
CA ALA A 62 -5.27 4.93 6.50
C ALA A 62 -5.23 4.32 5.10
N MET A 63 -4.91 3.03 5.01
CA MET A 63 -5.00 2.28 3.76
C MET A 63 -6.43 2.32 3.21
N PRO A 64 -6.62 2.54 1.90
CA PRO A 64 -7.95 2.53 1.30
C PRO A 64 -8.57 1.14 1.32
N GLY A 65 -9.89 1.06 1.21
CA GLY A 65 -10.57 -0.19 0.90
C GLY A 65 -10.32 -0.62 -0.55
N GLY A 66 -10.33 -1.93 -0.81
CA GLY A 66 -10.14 -2.45 -2.16
C GLY A 66 -10.65 -3.88 -2.32
N HIS A 67 -10.44 -4.47 -3.49
CA HIS A 67 -10.98 -5.78 -3.85
C HIS A 67 -9.92 -6.90 -3.89
N PHE A 68 -8.63 -6.55 -3.87
CA PHE A 68 -7.52 -7.49 -3.66
C PHE A 68 -6.62 -6.99 -2.55
N VAL A 69 -6.20 -7.91 -1.70
CA VAL A 69 -5.27 -7.63 -0.59
C VAL A 69 -4.18 -8.69 -0.60
N ARG A 70 -2.92 -8.25 -0.57
CA ARG A 70 -1.73 -9.12 -0.51
C ARG A 70 -0.71 -8.55 0.45
N GLY A 71 -0.09 -9.43 1.22
CA GLY A 71 1.10 -9.09 2.02
C GLY A 71 2.36 -9.50 1.28
N PHE A 72 3.32 -8.60 1.13
CA PHE A 72 4.61 -8.90 0.53
C PHE A 72 5.71 -7.99 1.09
N SER A 73 6.86 -8.57 1.40
CA SER A 73 8.06 -7.81 1.85
C SER A 73 7.79 -6.80 2.98
N GLY A 74 6.99 -7.20 4.00
CA GLY A 74 6.67 -6.35 5.15
C GLY A 74 5.70 -5.20 4.85
N ARG A 75 5.04 -5.21 3.70
CA ARG A 75 4.01 -4.24 3.30
C ARG A 75 2.69 -4.92 2.98
N LEU A 76 1.61 -4.17 3.12
CA LEU A 76 0.29 -4.54 2.63
C LEU A 76 0.06 -3.85 1.29
N PHE A 77 -0.44 -4.59 0.31
CA PHE A 77 -0.85 -4.08 -0.99
C PHE A 77 -2.37 -4.24 -1.14
N ILE A 78 -3.02 -3.18 -1.62
CA ILE A 78 -4.48 -3.17 -1.85
C ILE A 78 -4.75 -2.63 -3.25
N ALA A 79 -5.45 -3.42 -4.06
CA ALA A 79 -5.93 -2.97 -5.35
C ALA A 79 -7.33 -2.35 -5.21
N ALA A 80 -7.47 -1.10 -5.63
CA ALA A 80 -8.71 -0.35 -5.64
C ALA A 80 -8.89 0.31 -7.01
N GLY A 81 -9.80 -0.24 -7.82
CA GLY A 81 -9.99 0.19 -9.20
C GLY A 81 -8.74 -0.06 -10.05
N ASP A 82 -8.20 0.99 -10.62
CA ASP A 82 -6.98 1.02 -11.45
C ASP A 82 -5.68 1.22 -10.65
N THR A 83 -5.79 1.33 -9.34
CA THR A 83 -4.66 1.75 -8.49
C THR A 83 -4.28 0.65 -7.50
N LEU A 84 -3.01 0.29 -7.50
CA LEU A 84 -2.39 -0.58 -6.51
C LEU A 84 -1.73 0.27 -5.43
N TRP A 85 -2.34 0.32 -4.25
CA TRP A 85 -1.83 1.01 -3.08
C TRP A 85 -0.90 0.10 -2.29
N PHE A 86 0.12 0.66 -1.64
CA PHE A 86 0.97 -0.08 -0.73
C PHE A 86 1.20 0.68 0.58
N SER A 87 1.33 -0.07 1.66
CA SER A 87 1.51 0.49 3.00
C SER A 87 2.96 0.93 3.25
N GLU A 88 3.14 1.71 4.33
CA GLU A 88 4.45 1.90 4.92
C GLU A 88 5.05 0.56 5.39
N PRO A 89 6.39 0.41 5.38
CA PRO A 89 7.04 -0.80 5.87
C PRO A 89 6.63 -1.10 7.31
N LEU A 90 6.21 -2.35 7.57
CA LEU A 90 5.79 -2.84 8.90
C LEU A 90 4.64 -2.03 9.55
N ARG A 91 3.97 -1.17 8.79
CA ARG A 91 2.78 -0.41 9.20
C ARG A 91 1.63 -0.66 8.22
N PRO A 92 1.01 -1.85 8.22
CA PRO A 92 0.05 -2.27 7.19
C PRO A 92 -1.23 -1.43 7.14
N HIS A 93 -1.50 -0.64 8.16
CA HIS A 93 -2.67 0.23 8.27
C HIS A 93 -2.44 1.65 7.74
N LEU A 94 -1.18 2.03 7.40
CA LEU A 94 -0.81 3.38 6.96
C LEU A 94 -0.19 3.38 5.57
N THR A 95 -0.52 4.40 4.80
CA THR A 95 0.08 4.68 3.49
C THR A 95 0.39 6.16 3.35
N ALA A 96 1.40 6.50 2.54
CA ALA A 96 1.64 7.87 2.10
C ALA A 96 0.86 8.13 0.80
N PRO A 97 -0.33 8.76 0.82
CA PRO A 97 -1.25 8.79 -0.32
C PRO A 97 -0.72 9.57 -1.52
N ARG A 98 0.35 10.33 -1.35
CA ARG A 98 1.00 11.07 -2.44
C ARG A 98 2.05 10.26 -3.19
N HIS A 99 2.52 9.13 -2.63
CA HIS A 99 3.68 8.40 -3.16
C HIS A 99 3.46 6.88 -3.21
N ASN A 100 2.65 6.32 -2.28
CA ASN A 100 2.56 4.87 -2.10
C ASN A 100 1.45 4.26 -2.96
N PHE A 101 1.51 4.50 -4.26
CA PHE A 101 0.57 3.89 -5.22
C PHE A 101 1.22 3.70 -6.59
N ILE A 102 0.68 2.74 -7.34
CA ILE A 102 1.01 2.48 -8.74
C ILE A 102 -0.30 2.49 -9.53
N ARG A 103 -0.36 3.24 -10.62
CA ARG A 103 -1.54 3.30 -11.48
C ARG A 103 -1.37 2.43 -12.71
N PHE A 104 -2.48 1.80 -13.09
CA PHE A 104 -2.63 1.01 -14.30
C PHE A 104 -3.63 1.68 -15.25
N VAL A 105 -3.63 1.24 -16.51
CA VAL A 105 -4.55 1.81 -17.52
C VAL A 105 -5.97 1.30 -17.33
N GLY A 106 -6.12 0.06 -16.84
CA GLY A 106 -7.39 -0.60 -16.63
C GLY A 106 -7.62 -1.00 -15.18
N GLN A 107 -8.83 -1.52 -14.90
CA GLN A 107 -9.14 -2.04 -13.57
C GLN A 107 -8.32 -3.27 -13.25
N ILE A 108 -7.73 -3.31 -12.06
CA ILE A 108 -6.91 -4.44 -11.61
C ILE A 108 -7.82 -5.65 -11.40
N ARG A 109 -7.45 -6.77 -12.00
CA ARG A 109 -8.16 -8.05 -11.97
C ARG A 109 -7.53 -9.08 -11.06
N PHE A 110 -6.20 -8.98 -10.87
CA PHE A 110 -5.45 -9.78 -9.91
C PHE A 110 -4.10 -9.12 -9.58
N VAL A 111 -3.52 -9.54 -8.46
CA VAL A 111 -2.16 -9.18 -8.04
C VAL A 111 -1.51 -10.40 -7.41
N GLU A 112 -0.37 -10.86 -7.94
CA GLU A 112 0.40 -11.95 -7.34
C GLU A 112 1.89 -11.61 -7.28
N PHE A 113 2.47 -11.79 -6.11
CA PHE A 113 3.88 -11.52 -5.86
C PHE A 113 4.71 -12.80 -6.01
N VAL A 114 5.77 -12.71 -6.80
CA VAL A 114 6.76 -13.78 -6.98
C VAL A 114 8.16 -13.23 -6.70
N ALA A 115 9.16 -14.09 -6.71
CA ALA A 115 10.53 -13.64 -6.51
C ALA A 115 10.94 -12.59 -7.56
N GLY A 116 11.42 -11.43 -7.10
CA GLY A 116 11.89 -10.34 -7.95
C GLY A 116 10.80 -9.38 -8.45
N GLY A 117 9.51 -9.56 -8.07
CA GLY A 117 8.48 -8.60 -8.48
C GLY A 117 7.05 -9.09 -8.30
N ALA A 118 6.13 -8.49 -9.06
CA ALA A 118 4.72 -8.85 -9.03
C ALA A 118 4.10 -8.88 -10.43
N TYR A 119 3.18 -9.79 -10.64
CA TYR A 119 2.26 -9.79 -11.77
C TYR A 119 0.97 -9.08 -11.38
N VAL A 120 0.55 -8.13 -12.22
CA VAL A 120 -0.72 -7.41 -12.07
C VAL A 120 -1.49 -7.52 -13.37
N GLY A 121 -2.62 -8.19 -13.33
CA GLY A 121 -3.55 -8.23 -14.45
C GLY A 121 -4.53 -7.08 -14.38
N ASP A 122 -4.76 -6.40 -15.51
CA ASP A 122 -5.79 -5.37 -15.66
C ASP A 122 -6.67 -5.64 -16.90
N ASP A 123 -7.50 -4.67 -17.27
CA ASP A 123 -8.38 -4.77 -18.46
C ASP A 123 -7.63 -4.69 -19.79
N ARG A 124 -6.31 -4.47 -19.80
CA ARG A 124 -5.46 -4.33 -20.98
C ARG A 124 -4.45 -5.45 -21.14
N GLY A 125 -4.32 -6.32 -20.15
CA GLY A 125 -3.36 -7.41 -20.17
C GLY A 125 -2.75 -7.67 -18.81
N VAL A 126 -1.50 -8.16 -18.81
CA VAL A 126 -0.76 -8.47 -17.60
C VAL A 126 0.55 -7.69 -17.59
N TRP A 127 0.80 -7.05 -16.47
CA TRP A 127 1.98 -6.23 -16.22
C TRP A 127 2.92 -6.95 -15.26
N TRP A 128 4.20 -6.82 -15.53
CA TRP A 128 5.28 -7.20 -14.62
C TRP A 128 5.80 -5.95 -13.91
N LEU A 129 5.73 -5.94 -12.61
CA LEU A 129 6.38 -4.95 -11.75
C LEU A 129 7.73 -5.51 -11.30
N ALA A 130 8.80 -5.09 -11.97
CA ALA A 130 10.15 -5.56 -11.67
C ALA A 130 10.72 -4.85 -10.43
N GLY A 131 11.25 -5.60 -9.49
CA GLY A 131 11.89 -5.09 -8.28
C GLY A 131 11.31 -5.67 -7.00
N THR A 132 11.87 -5.26 -5.88
CA THR A 132 11.42 -5.66 -4.53
C THR A 132 10.91 -4.49 -3.69
N ASP A 133 11.28 -3.27 -4.07
CA ASP A 133 10.80 -2.03 -3.46
C ASP A 133 9.73 -1.38 -4.33
N PRO A 134 8.47 -1.26 -3.85
CA PRO A 134 7.37 -0.71 -4.63
C PRO A 134 7.56 0.77 -5.02
N THR A 135 8.41 1.50 -4.33
CA THR A 135 8.75 2.89 -4.69
C THR A 135 9.63 2.99 -5.94
N GLN A 136 10.22 1.87 -6.38
CA GLN A 136 11.16 1.79 -7.49
C GLN A 136 10.75 0.74 -8.54
N TYR A 137 9.53 0.25 -8.50
CA TYR A 137 9.06 -0.73 -9.48
C TYR A 137 9.15 -0.19 -10.89
N ILE A 138 9.69 -1.02 -11.79
CA ILE A 138 9.66 -0.78 -13.23
C ILE A 138 8.48 -1.58 -13.80
N GLN A 139 7.49 -0.86 -14.36
CA GLN A 139 6.31 -1.47 -14.96
C GLN A 139 6.59 -1.84 -16.42
N GLN A 140 6.39 -3.11 -16.76
CA GLN A 140 6.57 -3.66 -18.10
C GLN A 140 5.35 -4.50 -18.48
N GLN A 141 4.90 -4.43 -19.72
CA GLN A 141 3.86 -5.32 -20.19
C GLN A 141 4.44 -6.72 -20.39
N ALA A 142 3.89 -7.70 -19.69
CA ALA A 142 4.31 -9.11 -19.74
C ALA A 142 3.45 -9.93 -20.71
N SER A 143 2.16 -9.56 -20.87
CA SER A 143 1.24 -10.19 -21.81
C SER A 143 0.11 -9.22 -22.16
N ASP A 144 -0.37 -9.26 -23.40
CA ASP A 144 -1.56 -8.55 -23.87
C ASP A 144 -2.85 -9.35 -23.65
N ALA A 145 -2.73 -10.64 -23.30
CA ALA A 145 -3.86 -11.48 -22.96
C ALA A 145 -4.50 -11.08 -21.63
N VAL A 146 -5.75 -10.66 -21.68
CA VAL A 146 -6.48 -10.21 -20.49
C VAL A 146 -6.81 -11.39 -19.59
N ALA A 147 -6.48 -11.27 -18.32
CA ALA A 147 -6.77 -12.32 -17.35
C ALA A 147 -8.23 -12.30 -16.90
N VAL A 148 -8.77 -13.48 -16.62
CA VAL A 148 -10.05 -13.62 -15.93
C VAL A 148 -9.90 -13.13 -14.50
N ALA A 149 -10.82 -12.26 -14.07
CA ALA A 149 -10.76 -11.69 -12.72
C ALA A 149 -10.80 -12.77 -11.63
N ARG A 150 -9.93 -12.64 -10.64
CA ARG A 150 -9.83 -13.57 -9.49
C ARG A 150 -9.44 -15.01 -9.85
N SER A 151 -8.90 -15.27 -11.03
CA SER A 151 -8.44 -16.59 -11.43
C SER A 151 -7.00 -16.89 -11.01
N SER A 152 -6.29 -15.92 -10.42
CA SER A 152 -4.88 -16.06 -10.10
C SER A 152 -4.64 -16.85 -8.82
N VAL A 153 -3.53 -17.59 -8.81
CA VAL A 153 -3.04 -18.33 -7.66
C VAL A 153 -1.51 -18.45 -7.71
N LEU A 154 -0.87 -18.50 -6.55
CA LEU A 154 0.54 -18.84 -6.45
C LEU A 154 0.70 -20.36 -6.39
N VAL A 155 1.60 -20.89 -7.22
CA VAL A 155 1.89 -22.34 -7.30
C VAL A 155 3.41 -22.53 -7.24
N PRO A 156 3.91 -23.46 -6.41
CA PRO A 156 5.33 -23.82 -6.43
C PRO A 156 5.73 -24.35 -7.82
N MET A 157 6.78 -23.82 -8.41
CA MET A 157 7.23 -24.17 -9.78
C MET A 157 7.43 -25.67 -9.99
N HIS A 158 7.92 -26.40 -8.98
CA HIS A 158 8.14 -27.83 -9.06
C HIS A 158 6.86 -28.66 -9.30
N ARG A 159 5.68 -28.09 -9.03
CA ARG A 159 4.38 -28.77 -9.25
C ARG A 159 3.86 -28.64 -10.68
N LEU A 160 4.37 -27.69 -11.44
CA LEU A 160 3.86 -27.45 -12.81
C LEU A 160 4.56 -28.29 -13.88
N GLY A 161 5.75 -28.83 -13.61
CA GLY A 161 6.49 -29.69 -14.55
C GLY A 161 6.94 -29.02 -15.86
N VAL A 162 6.62 -27.75 -16.04
CA VAL A 162 6.80 -26.99 -17.30
C VAL A 162 8.03 -26.08 -17.26
N LEU A 163 8.49 -25.75 -16.07
CA LEU A 163 9.64 -24.87 -15.84
C LEU A 163 10.72 -25.67 -15.10
N ASP A 164 11.97 -25.24 -15.22
CA ASP A 164 13.10 -25.92 -14.56
C ASP A 164 12.82 -26.10 -13.07
N SER A 165 12.39 -27.30 -12.69
CA SER A 165 11.77 -27.65 -11.41
C SER A 165 12.72 -27.60 -10.21
N ARG A 166 13.97 -27.15 -10.40
CA ARG A 166 14.98 -27.07 -9.35
C ARG A 166 14.90 -25.83 -8.50
N ALA A 167 14.18 -24.77 -8.95
CA ALA A 167 14.01 -23.56 -8.18
C ALA A 167 12.86 -23.74 -7.18
N ALA A 168 13.14 -23.58 -5.89
CA ALA A 168 12.14 -23.54 -4.81
C ALA A 168 11.42 -22.18 -4.81
N ALA A 169 10.93 -21.74 -5.98
CA ALA A 169 10.25 -20.47 -6.15
C ALA A 169 8.78 -20.70 -6.53
N ASP A 170 7.93 -19.78 -6.13
CA ASP A 170 6.54 -19.74 -6.58
C ASP A 170 6.42 -19.01 -7.91
N CYS A 171 5.47 -19.41 -8.72
CA CYS A 171 5.02 -18.73 -9.93
C CYS A 171 3.55 -18.31 -9.78
N ALA A 172 3.16 -17.27 -10.49
CA ALA A 172 1.78 -16.88 -10.60
C ALA A 172 1.10 -17.66 -11.73
N VAL A 173 -0.05 -18.25 -11.47
CA VAL A 173 -0.87 -18.91 -12.49
C VAL A 173 -2.21 -18.21 -12.57
N TRP A 174 -2.69 -17.94 -13.78
CA TRP A 174 -4.00 -17.34 -14.01
C TRP A 174 -4.64 -17.88 -15.28
N LEU A 175 -5.95 -17.69 -15.42
CA LEU A 175 -6.70 -18.01 -16.62
C LEU A 175 -6.83 -16.76 -17.51
N SER A 176 -6.61 -16.93 -18.81
CA SER A 176 -6.89 -15.93 -19.84
C SER A 176 -7.75 -16.53 -20.96
N ALA A 177 -8.07 -15.72 -21.96
CA ALA A 177 -8.75 -16.23 -23.16
C ALA A 177 -7.91 -17.29 -23.92
N ASP A 178 -6.60 -17.24 -23.80
CA ASP A 178 -5.65 -18.15 -24.45
C ASP A 178 -5.35 -19.43 -23.62
N GLY A 179 -6.05 -19.60 -22.49
CA GLY A 179 -5.88 -20.73 -21.59
C GLY A 179 -5.18 -20.38 -20.28
N TYR A 180 -4.55 -21.37 -19.66
CA TYR A 180 -3.80 -21.18 -18.43
C TYR A 180 -2.44 -20.57 -18.73
N MET A 181 -2.12 -19.49 -18.03
CA MET A 181 -0.88 -18.76 -18.16
C MET A 181 -0.06 -18.89 -16.87
N VAL A 182 1.25 -18.97 -17.03
CA VAL A 182 2.21 -19.04 -15.92
C VAL A 182 3.17 -17.87 -16.02
N GLY A 183 3.25 -17.10 -14.96
CA GLY A 183 4.24 -16.03 -14.76
C GLY A 183 5.34 -16.50 -13.84
N ALA A 184 6.53 -16.70 -14.39
CA ALA A 184 7.73 -17.07 -13.64
C ALA A 184 8.40 -15.86 -12.98
N PRO A 185 9.27 -16.05 -11.97
CA PRO A 185 10.17 -15.00 -11.50
C PRO A 185 10.95 -14.37 -12.67
N GLY A 186 11.02 -13.02 -12.67
CA GLY A 186 11.73 -12.29 -13.74
C GLY A 186 10.84 -11.80 -14.90
N GLY A 187 9.50 -11.96 -14.81
CA GLY A 187 8.57 -11.35 -15.74
C GLY A 187 8.24 -12.16 -16.98
N GLN A 188 8.75 -13.39 -17.10
CA GLN A 188 8.45 -14.28 -18.22
C GLN A 188 7.05 -14.90 -18.05
N VAL A 189 6.25 -14.88 -19.12
CA VAL A 189 4.92 -15.48 -19.18
C VAL A 189 4.91 -16.58 -20.24
N THR A 190 4.34 -17.75 -19.89
CA THR A 190 4.23 -18.91 -20.77
C THR A 190 2.83 -19.49 -20.65
N ALA A 191 2.24 -19.95 -21.75
CA ALA A 191 1.02 -20.77 -21.73
C ALA A 191 1.35 -22.19 -21.24
N LEU A 192 0.39 -22.78 -20.46
CA LEU A 192 0.43 -24.18 -20.03
C LEU A 192 -0.15 -25.10 -21.10
#